data_adccb130e02ec4e9ecf16d5d4af0e389
#
_entry.id   adccb130e02ec4e9ecf16d5d4af0e389
#
_cell.length_a   1.000
_cell.length_b   1.000
_cell.length_c   1.000
_cell.angle_alpha   90.00
_cell.angle_beta   90.00
_cell.angle_gamma   90.00
#
_symmetry.space_group_name_H-M   'P 1'
#
loop_
_entity.id
_entity.type
_entity.pdbx_description
1 polymer ?
#
loop_
_entity_poly.entity_id
_entity_poly.type
_entity_poly.pdbx_seq_one_letter_code
_entity_poly.pdbx_strand_id
1 'polypeptide(L)'
;MIRKAIASTGARADHWPQTIGYYIAFVALGFTAMSLGPTLPGLAEHTHSKIAAISFLFTARAVGYLCGSLLSGRLYDRMAAHPVMASALGVMIVAMVMVPILSILWLLALVLFILGMAEATVDVGGNAMLVWVHRDGVGPFMNALHFFFGVGAFISPLIIAQVITFTEDITWAYWILAILVIPALLWLVRLPSPAPIIDAETKATEKTNYLLILLVVLFLFVNVGIEVCFGGWIYTYARAMNLASETTAAYLTALYWGTFTLGRLIGIPLSARFRPRTLLLADLIGCLLSVLIILLWPTSAVALWTGIGLGGLSVASAFAVTVTWTGRRITLTGVATSWFLVGSSL
;
A
#
# COMPACT_ATOMS: atom_id res chain seq x y z
N MET A 1 24.64 42.48 -5.92
CA MET A 1 23.82 41.46 -5.22
C MET A 1 22.99 40.58 -6.14
N ILE A 2 22.44 41.06 -7.23
CA ILE A 2 21.60 40.29 -8.18
C ILE A 2 22.39 39.18 -8.92
N ARG A 3 23.70 39.35 -9.24
CA ARG A 3 24.54 38.31 -9.85
C ARG A 3 24.88 37.12 -8.94
N LYS A 4 24.80 37.25 -7.61
CA LYS A 4 24.98 36.13 -6.68
C LYS A 4 23.70 35.28 -6.49
N ALA A 5 22.51 35.85 -6.71
CA ALA A 5 21.26 35.12 -6.69
C ALA A 5 21.06 34.20 -7.91
N ILE A 6 21.65 34.55 -9.06
CA ILE A 6 21.56 33.74 -10.30
C ILE A 6 22.57 32.59 -10.31
N ALA A 7 23.66 32.68 -9.55
CA ALA A 7 24.66 31.61 -9.43
C ALA A 7 24.28 30.48 -8.45
N SER A 8 23.23 30.64 -7.65
CA SER A 8 22.70 29.58 -6.75
C SER A 8 21.60 28.72 -7.41
N THR A 9 21.22 29.00 -8.65
CA THR A 9 20.51 28.08 -9.54
C THR A 9 21.48 27.15 -10.27
N GLY A 10 22.53 26.68 -9.55
CA GLY A 10 23.30 25.52 -9.99
C GLY A 10 22.32 24.40 -10.26
N ALA A 11 22.34 23.86 -11.48
CA ALA A 11 21.45 22.89 -12.07
C ALA A 11 20.80 22.01 -10.97
N ARG A 12 19.53 22.26 -10.63
CA ARG A 12 18.71 21.26 -9.95
C ARG A 12 18.76 20.08 -10.89
N ALA A 13 19.54 19.06 -10.52
CA ALA A 13 19.55 17.83 -11.26
C ALA A 13 18.09 17.48 -11.54
N ASP A 14 17.75 17.22 -12.78
CA ASP A 14 16.37 16.90 -13.16
C ASP A 14 16.02 15.53 -12.56
N HIS A 15 15.36 15.53 -11.40
CA HIS A 15 15.00 14.32 -10.67
C HIS A 15 13.65 13.73 -11.13
N TRP A 16 13.01 14.35 -12.12
CA TRP A 16 11.72 13.89 -12.64
C TRP A 16 11.75 12.46 -13.17
N PRO A 17 12.78 11.99 -13.93
CA PRO A 17 12.82 10.61 -14.39
C PRO A 17 12.80 9.58 -13.26
N GLN A 18 13.50 9.86 -12.15
CA GLN A 18 13.52 9.01 -10.97
C GLN A 18 12.15 9.03 -10.25
N THR A 19 11.59 10.22 -10.03
CA THR A 19 10.29 10.42 -9.40
C THR A 19 9.18 9.70 -10.17
N ILE A 20 9.14 9.83 -11.49
CA ILE A 20 8.19 9.13 -12.36
C ILE A 20 8.39 7.61 -12.23
N GLY A 21 9.64 7.13 -12.22
CA GLY A 21 9.95 5.71 -12.03
C GLY A 21 9.37 5.16 -10.71
N TYR A 22 9.48 5.92 -9.62
CA TYR A 22 8.92 5.53 -8.33
C TYR A 22 7.39 5.52 -8.35
N TYR A 23 6.75 6.49 -9.01
CA TYR A 23 5.30 6.51 -9.17
C TYR A 23 4.79 5.31 -9.97
N ILE A 24 5.45 4.96 -11.08
CA ILE A 24 5.10 3.78 -11.87
C ILE A 24 5.32 2.50 -11.05
N ALA A 25 6.38 2.42 -10.23
CA ALA A 25 6.62 1.30 -9.34
C ALA A 25 5.53 1.18 -8.26
N PHE A 26 4.98 2.29 -7.76
CA PHE A 26 3.90 2.27 -6.79
C PHE A 26 2.53 1.92 -7.42
N VAL A 27 2.30 2.28 -8.68
CA VAL A 27 1.16 1.72 -9.44
C VAL A 27 1.30 0.20 -9.56
N ALA A 28 2.49 -0.29 -9.91
CA ALA A 28 2.78 -1.72 -9.99
C ALA A 28 2.61 -2.43 -8.63
N LEU A 29 3.06 -1.79 -7.54
CA LEU A 29 2.84 -2.27 -6.18
C LEU A 29 1.34 -2.37 -5.86
N GLY A 30 0.54 -1.38 -6.23
CA GLY A 30 -0.92 -1.41 -6.07
C GLY A 30 -1.57 -2.55 -6.86
N PHE A 31 -1.10 -2.82 -8.08
CA PHE A 31 -1.59 -3.95 -8.89
C PHE A 31 -1.43 -5.29 -8.17
N THR A 32 -0.24 -5.56 -7.64
CA THR A 32 0.04 -6.83 -6.97
C THR A 32 -0.61 -6.90 -5.60
N ALA A 33 -0.58 -5.80 -4.86
CA ALA A 33 -1.14 -5.73 -3.52
C ALA A 33 -2.63 -6.10 -3.48
N MET A 34 -3.41 -5.67 -4.46
CA MET A 34 -4.86 -5.88 -4.48
C MET A 34 -5.31 -7.07 -5.31
N SER A 35 -4.40 -7.92 -5.77
CA SER A 35 -4.74 -9.08 -6.59
C SER A 35 -5.34 -10.25 -5.80
N LEU A 36 -4.89 -10.49 -4.56
CA LEU A 36 -5.22 -11.70 -3.80
C LEU A 36 -6.70 -11.76 -3.38
N GLY A 37 -7.30 -10.66 -2.92
CA GLY A 37 -8.67 -10.64 -2.43
C GLY A 37 -9.70 -11.13 -3.47
N PRO A 38 -9.78 -10.47 -4.64
CA PRO A 38 -10.74 -10.87 -5.70
C PRO A 38 -10.46 -12.24 -6.30
N THR A 39 -9.25 -12.77 -6.23
CA THR A 39 -8.88 -14.05 -6.82
C THR A 39 -8.86 -15.21 -5.81
N LEU A 40 -9.07 -14.93 -4.51
CA LEU A 40 -8.99 -15.92 -3.46
C LEU A 40 -9.91 -17.14 -3.68
N PRO A 41 -11.18 -16.99 -4.11
CA PRO A 41 -12.04 -18.15 -4.42
C PRO A 41 -11.50 -19.01 -5.56
N GLY A 42 -11.04 -18.41 -6.66
CA GLY A 42 -10.44 -19.15 -7.76
C GLY A 42 -9.16 -19.89 -7.36
N LEU A 43 -8.31 -19.29 -6.51
CA LEU A 43 -7.16 -19.98 -5.93
C LEU A 43 -7.57 -21.13 -5.00
N ALA A 44 -8.71 -21.01 -4.28
CA ALA A 44 -9.26 -22.09 -3.46
C ALA A 44 -9.68 -23.28 -4.31
N GLU A 45 -10.30 -23.03 -5.45
CA GLU A 45 -10.68 -24.08 -6.42
C GLU A 45 -9.44 -24.76 -7.01
N HIS A 46 -8.44 -23.99 -7.47
CA HIS A 46 -7.19 -24.53 -8.03
C HIS A 46 -6.39 -25.40 -7.04
N THR A 47 -6.45 -25.05 -5.75
CA THR A 47 -5.74 -25.80 -4.69
C THR A 47 -6.61 -26.83 -3.99
N HIS A 48 -7.86 -27.03 -4.44
CA HIS A 48 -8.88 -27.88 -3.76
C HIS A 48 -8.99 -27.58 -2.25
N SER A 49 -8.87 -26.31 -1.87
CA SER A 49 -8.85 -25.87 -0.48
C SER A 49 -10.16 -25.19 -0.08
N LYS A 50 -10.53 -25.29 1.19
CA LYS A 50 -11.64 -24.48 1.74
C LYS A 50 -11.20 -23.03 1.88
N ILE A 51 -12.12 -22.08 1.75
CA ILE A 51 -11.85 -20.63 1.94
C ILE A 51 -11.18 -20.36 3.28
N ALA A 52 -11.61 -21.04 4.37
CA ALA A 52 -11.00 -20.91 5.69
C ALA A 52 -9.50 -21.35 5.71
N ALA A 53 -9.13 -22.37 4.94
CA ALA A 53 -7.75 -22.83 4.88
C ALA A 53 -6.91 -21.91 3.98
N ILE A 54 -7.44 -21.50 2.83
CA ILE A 54 -6.68 -20.66 1.89
C ILE A 54 -6.49 -19.22 2.39
N SER A 55 -7.31 -18.75 3.33
CA SER A 55 -7.14 -17.44 3.98
C SER A 55 -5.77 -17.27 4.64
N PHE A 56 -5.08 -18.38 4.98
CA PHE A 56 -3.69 -18.37 5.44
C PHE A 56 -2.72 -17.67 4.47
N LEU A 57 -3.07 -17.58 3.19
CA LEU A 57 -2.27 -16.87 2.19
C LEU A 57 -2.09 -15.38 2.50
N PHE A 58 -3.11 -14.73 3.09
CA PHE A 58 -2.96 -13.35 3.57
C PHE A 58 -1.90 -13.26 4.66
N THR A 59 -1.91 -14.20 5.62
CA THR A 59 -0.91 -14.27 6.69
C THR A 59 0.48 -14.52 6.13
N ALA A 60 0.63 -15.49 5.22
CA ALA A 60 1.91 -15.79 4.60
C ALA A 60 2.51 -14.56 3.89
N ARG A 61 1.68 -13.83 3.13
CA ARG A 61 2.10 -12.61 2.45
C ARG A 61 2.42 -11.47 3.43
N ALA A 62 1.61 -11.27 4.49
CA ALA A 62 1.86 -10.25 5.50
C ALA A 62 3.16 -10.51 6.27
N VAL A 63 3.46 -11.77 6.65
CA VAL A 63 4.73 -12.15 7.27
C VAL A 63 5.89 -11.90 6.32
N GLY A 64 5.71 -12.23 5.02
CA GLY A 64 6.70 -11.90 3.98
C GLY A 64 6.96 -10.40 3.90
N TYR A 65 5.91 -9.59 3.89
CA TYR A 65 6.02 -8.13 3.85
C TYR A 65 6.75 -7.58 5.09
N LEU A 66 6.46 -8.08 6.28
CA LEU A 66 7.17 -7.72 7.50
C LEU A 66 8.66 -8.07 7.42
N CYS A 67 9.00 -9.30 7.00
CA CYS A 67 10.40 -9.71 6.80
C CYS A 67 11.11 -8.83 5.76
N GLY A 68 10.44 -8.56 4.64
CA GLY A 68 10.94 -7.67 3.59
C GLY A 68 11.19 -6.25 4.09
N SER A 69 10.27 -5.67 4.86
CA SER A 69 10.42 -4.33 5.44
C SER A 69 11.65 -4.22 6.35
N LEU A 70 11.88 -5.23 7.20
CA LEU A 70 13.01 -5.26 8.12
C LEU A 70 14.37 -5.44 7.41
N LEU A 71 14.38 -6.20 6.30
CA LEU A 71 15.59 -6.49 5.54
C LEU A 71 15.93 -5.37 4.56
N SER A 72 14.93 -4.75 3.96
CA SER A 72 15.10 -3.78 2.87
C SER A 72 15.89 -2.54 3.29
N GLY A 73 15.69 -2.03 4.52
CA GLY A 73 16.47 -0.91 5.02
C GLY A 73 17.98 -1.18 4.94
N ARG A 74 18.42 -2.34 5.47
CA ARG A 74 19.83 -2.73 5.42
C ARG A 74 20.35 -2.96 4.00
N LEU A 75 19.46 -3.43 3.12
CA LEU A 75 19.82 -3.70 1.73
C LEU A 75 20.06 -2.38 0.96
N TYR A 76 19.20 -1.40 1.15
CA TYR A 76 19.34 -0.06 0.57
C TYR A 76 20.52 0.74 1.14
N ASP A 77 20.92 0.48 2.39
CA ASP A 77 22.09 1.11 2.99
C ASP A 77 23.41 0.58 2.40
N ARG A 78 23.41 -0.67 1.87
CA ARG A 78 24.62 -1.36 1.43
C ARG A 78 24.77 -1.51 -0.07
N MET A 79 23.70 -1.39 -0.82
CA MET A 79 23.66 -1.65 -2.26
C MET A 79 23.06 -0.46 -3.00
N ALA A 80 23.36 -0.36 -4.30
CA ALA A 80 22.73 0.63 -5.15
C ALA A 80 21.20 0.42 -5.19
N ALA A 81 20.43 1.49 -4.96
CA ALA A 81 19.01 1.38 -4.68
C ALA A 81 18.15 0.90 -5.88
N HIS A 82 18.42 1.41 -7.08
CA HIS A 82 17.64 1.00 -8.27
C HIS A 82 17.79 -0.48 -8.63
N PRO A 83 18.99 -1.09 -8.63
CA PRO A 83 19.12 -2.54 -8.81
C PRO A 83 18.36 -3.36 -7.79
N VAL A 84 18.36 -2.96 -6.50
CA VAL A 84 17.60 -3.64 -5.44
C VAL A 84 16.10 -3.57 -5.74
N MET A 85 15.57 -2.38 -6.04
CA MET A 85 14.16 -2.18 -6.36
C MET A 85 13.76 -2.90 -7.66
N ALA A 86 14.61 -2.86 -8.68
CA ALA A 86 14.39 -3.59 -9.93
C ALA A 86 14.36 -5.10 -9.73
N SER A 87 15.26 -5.65 -8.89
CA SER A 87 15.26 -7.07 -8.53
C SER A 87 13.96 -7.46 -7.82
N ALA A 88 13.48 -6.61 -6.91
CA ALA A 88 12.21 -6.83 -6.22
C ALA A 88 11.02 -6.81 -7.20
N LEU A 89 10.96 -5.87 -8.15
CA LEU A 89 9.95 -5.86 -9.21
C LEU A 89 10.03 -7.12 -10.08
N GLY A 90 11.25 -7.60 -10.40
CA GLY A 90 11.45 -8.86 -11.10
C GLY A 90 10.90 -10.06 -10.33
N VAL A 91 11.14 -10.12 -9.02
CA VAL A 91 10.56 -11.17 -8.15
C VAL A 91 9.03 -11.07 -8.11
N MET A 92 8.46 -9.85 -8.04
CA MET A 92 7.01 -9.65 -8.11
C MET A 92 6.43 -10.21 -9.43
N ILE A 93 7.05 -9.92 -10.58
CA ILE A 93 6.62 -10.46 -11.88
C ILE A 93 6.62 -11.99 -11.87
N VAL A 94 7.73 -12.60 -11.45
CA VAL A 94 7.85 -14.06 -11.41
C VAL A 94 6.82 -14.67 -10.46
N ALA A 95 6.66 -14.10 -9.27
CA ALA A 95 5.67 -14.58 -8.30
C ALA A 95 4.25 -14.48 -8.86
N MET A 96 3.87 -13.35 -9.48
CA MET A 96 2.55 -13.18 -10.11
C MET A 96 2.30 -14.18 -11.23
N VAL A 97 3.31 -14.54 -12.00
CA VAL A 97 3.18 -15.59 -13.04
C VAL A 97 2.99 -16.96 -12.41
N MET A 98 3.64 -17.24 -11.29
CA MET A 98 3.59 -18.54 -10.62
C MET A 98 2.29 -18.77 -9.83
N VAL A 99 1.73 -17.72 -9.21
CA VAL A 99 0.56 -17.82 -8.31
C VAL A 99 -0.58 -18.64 -8.92
N PRO A 100 -1.10 -18.38 -10.14
CA PRO A 100 -2.25 -19.09 -10.67
C PRO A 100 -1.92 -20.52 -11.16
N ILE A 101 -0.65 -20.86 -11.33
CA ILE A 101 -0.21 -22.19 -11.82
C ILE A 101 -0.10 -23.20 -10.68
N LEU A 102 0.10 -22.71 -9.44
CA LEU A 102 0.39 -23.57 -8.30
C LEU A 102 -0.89 -24.14 -7.70
N SER A 103 -1.00 -25.47 -7.69
CA SER A 103 -2.11 -26.21 -7.08
C SER A 103 -1.81 -26.69 -5.64
N ILE A 104 -0.58 -26.53 -5.16
CA ILE A 104 -0.16 -26.95 -3.82
C ILE A 104 -0.20 -25.75 -2.88
N LEU A 105 -1.10 -25.76 -1.88
CA LEU A 105 -1.34 -24.65 -0.99
C LEU A 105 -0.07 -24.11 -0.29
N TRP A 106 0.81 -25.00 0.21
CA TRP A 106 2.03 -24.60 0.89
C TRP A 106 3.06 -23.95 -0.03
N LEU A 107 3.13 -24.40 -1.29
CA LEU A 107 4.00 -23.81 -2.29
C LEU A 107 3.48 -22.43 -2.71
N LEU A 108 2.15 -22.32 -2.86
CA LEU A 108 1.49 -21.04 -3.10
C LEU A 108 1.71 -20.06 -1.93
N ALA A 109 1.63 -20.53 -0.68
CA ALA A 109 1.93 -19.73 0.50
C ALA A 109 3.39 -19.23 0.52
N LEU A 110 4.35 -20.08 0.13
CA LEU A 110 5.76 -19.70 0.00
C LEU A 110 5.95 -18.63 -1.09
N VAL A 111 5.30 -18.78 -2.24
CA VAL A 111 5.39 -17.77 -3.32
C VAL A 111 4.77 -16.44 -2.89
N LEU A 112 3.65 -16.46 -2.16
CA LEU A 112 3.04 -15.23 -1.62
C LEU A 112 3.87 -14.61 -0.49
N PHE A 113 4.55 -15.40 0.32
CA PHE A 113 5.52 -14.89 1.29
C PHE A 113 6.67 -14.14 0.57
N ILE A 114 7.22 -14.73 -0.49
CA ILE A 114 8.28 -14.10 -1.31
C ILE A 114 7.75 -12.84 -2.01
N LEU A 115 6.51 -12.89 -2.53
CA LEU A 115 5.84 -11.73 -3.11
C LEU A 115 5.73 -10.60 -2.10
N GLY A 116 5.27 -10.89 -0.88
CA GLY A 116 5.18 -9.91 0.21
C GLY A 116 6.54 -9.29 0.55
N MET A 117 7.61 -10.07 0.58
CA MET A 117 8.98 -9.55 0.78
C MET A 117 9.37 -8.57 -0.33
N ALA A 118 9.09 -8.92 -1.58
CA ALA A 118 9.40 -8.07 -2.74
C ALA A 118 8.59 -6.78 -2.73
N GLU A 119 7.30 -6.85 -2.41
CA GLU A 119 6.40 -5.70 -2.26
C GLU A 119 6.92 -4.72 -1.20
N ALA A 120 7.28 -5.23 -0.03
CA ALA A 120 7.88 -4.42 1.04
C ALA A 120 9.20 -3.77 0.60
N THR A 121 10.02 -4.48 -0.19
CA THR A 121 11.26 -3.92 -0.73
C THR A 121 10.99 -2.76 -1.68
N VAL A 122 9.98 -2.87 -2.55
CA VAL A 122 9.57 -1.77 -3.43
C VAL A 122 9.01 -0.60 -2.63
N ASP A 123 8.19 -0.86 -1.62
CA ASP A 123 7.57 0.19 -0.78
C ASP A 123 8.63 0.97 0.02
N VAL A 124 9.46 0.27 0.79
CA VAL A 124 10.55 0.90 1.56
C VAL A 124 11.49 1.68 0.65
N GLY A 125 11.85 1.11 -0.51
CA GLY A 125 12.73 1.75 -1.48
C GLY A 125 12.14 3.01 -2.08
N GLY A 126 10.89 2.98 -2.51
CA GLY A 126 10.21 4.14 -3.10
C GLY A 126 10.11 5.31 -2.12
N ASN A 127 9.72 5.03 -0.86
CA ASN A 127 9.67 6.03 0.19
C ASN A 127 11.07 6.60 0.49
N ALA A 128 12.09 5.76 0.67
CA ALA A 128 13.45 6.20 0.99
C ALA A 128 14.08 7.01 -0.14
N MET A 129 14.03 6.49 -1.37
CA MET A 129 14.64 7.15 -2.53
C MET A 129 13.97 8.49 -2.85
N LEU A 130 12.67 8.61 -2.62
CA LEU A 130 11.96 9.88 -2.82
C LEU A 130 12.45 10.95 -1.83
N VAL A 131 12.71 10.55 -0.57
CA VAL A 131 13.35 11.42 0.44
C VAL A 131 14.76 11.80 0.02
N TRP A 132 15.58 10.85 -0.49
CA TRP A 132 16.95 11.13 -0.92
C TRP A 132 17.02 12.13 -2.09
N VAL A 133 16.03 12.05 -2.98
CA VAL A 133 15.95 12.91 -4.17
C VAL A 133 15.42 14.30 -3.86
N HIS A 134 14.34 14.42 -3.06
CA HIS A 134 13.63 15.68 -2.83
C HIS A 134 13.93 16.37 -1.50
N ARG A 135 14.58 15.67 -0.56
CA ARG A 135 14.97 16.21 0.76
C ARG A 135 13.81 16.93 1.48
N ASP A 136 14.03 18.17 1.93
CA ASP A 136 13.03 18.96 2.64
C ASP A 136 11.75 19.25 1.83
N GLY A 137 11.81 19.15 0.50
CA GLY A 137 10.67 19.33 -0.39
C GLY A 137 9.84 18.06 -0.66
N VAL A 138 10.11 16.93 -0.01
CA VAL A 138 9.53 15.61 -0.33
C VAL A 138 8.02 15.49 -0.11
N GLY A 139 7.42 16.29 0.76
CA GLY A 139 6.02 16.13 1.19
C GLY A 139 5.01 15.98 0.03
N PRO A 140 4.94 16.90 -0.93
CA PRO A 140 4.02 16.77 -2.06
C PRO A 140 4.28 15.52 -2.93
N PHE A 141 5.55 15.16 -3.10
CA PHE A 141 5.95 13.99 -3.90
C PHE A 141 5.60 12.68 -3.18
N MET A 142 5.72 12.65 -1.84
CA MET A 142 5.31 11.51 -1.02
C MET A 142 3.79 11.28 -1.10
N ASN A 143 3.00 12.35 -1.01
CA ASN A 143 1.56 12.24 -1.19
C ASN A 143 1.18 11.72 -2.58
N ALA A 144 1.87 12.19 -3.63
CA ALA A 144 1.68 11.69 -4.98
C ALA A 144 2.10 10.21 -5.11
N LEU A 145 3.17 9.77 -4.44
CA LEU A 145 3.60 8.37 -4.44
C LEU A 145 2.47 7.45 -3.94
N HIS A 146 1.90 7.78 -2.79
CA HIS A 146 0.79 7.01 -2.23
C HIS A 146 -0.52 7.15 -3.02
N PHE A 147 -0.73 8.27 -3.70
CA PHE A 147 -1.84 8.40 -4.66
C PHE A 147 -1.68 7.41 -5.82
N PHE A 148 -0.48 7.29 -6.40
CA PHE A 148 -0.22 6.32 -7.48
C PHE A 148 -0.33 4.87 -7.02
N PHE A 149 0.03 4.54 -5.78
CA PHE A 149 -0.32 3.26 -5.18
C PHE A 149 -1.85 3.03 -5.21
N GLY A 150 -2.62 4.01 -4.77
CA GLY A 150 -4.08 3.96 -4.78
C GLY A 150 -4.67 3.79 -6.19
N VAL A 151 -4.07 4.41 -7.20
CA VAL A 151 -4.46 4.22 -8.61
C VAL A 151 -4.28 2.74 -9.01
N GLY A 152 -3.14 2.14 -8.71
CA GLY A 152 -2.89 0.72 -8.96
C GLY A 152 -3.87 -0.19 -8.20
N ALA A 153 -4.08 0.11 -6.93
CA ALA A 153 -5.01 -0.62 -6.06
C ALA A 153 -6.47 -0.56 -6.55
N PHE A 154 -6.88 0.57 -7.10
CA PHE A 154 -8.20 0.75 -7.72
C PHE A 154 -8.34 -0.02 -9.04
N ILE A 155 -7.34 0.06 -9.92
CA ILE A 155 -7.38 -0.53 -11.26
C ILE A 155 -7.27 -2.06 -11.20
N SER A 156 -6.50 -2.63 -10.26
CA SER A 156 -6.26 -4.08 -10.17
C SER A 156 -7.56 -4.90 -10.11
N PRO A 157 -8.50 -4.64 -9.20
CA PRO A 157 -9.76 -5.39 -9.16
C PRO A 157 -10.62 -5.19 -10.41
N LEU A 158 -10.52 -4.03 -11.08
CA LEU A 158 -11.24 -3.78 -12.34
C LEU A 158 -10.71 -4.67 -13.47
N ILE A 159 -9.37 -4.80 -13.59
CA ILE A 159 -8.75 -5.73 -14.55
C ILE A 159 -9.19 -7.15 -14.24
N ILE A 160 -9.11 -7.58 -12.98
CA ILE A 160 -9.50 -8.92 -12.55
C ILE A 160 -10.97 -9.18 -12.90
N ALA A 161 -11.88 -8.22 -12.61
CA ALA A 161 -13.30 -8.33 -12.93
C ALA A 161 -13.54 -8.57 -14.42
N GLN A 162 -12.90 -7.77 -15.27
CA GLN A 162 -13.06 -7.90 -16.73
C GLN A 162 -12.50 -9.23 -17.23
N VAL A 163 -11.29 -9.60 -16.77
CA VAL A 163 -10.65 -10.85 -17.19
C VAL A 163 -11.49 -12.06 -16.80
N ILE A 164 -11.96 -12.13 -15.56
CA ILE A 164 -12.83 -13.25 -15.11
C ILE A 164 -14.13 -13.29 -15.94
N THR A 165 -14.70 -12.13 -16.27
CA THR A 165 -15.91 -12.08 -17.10
C THR A 165 -15.71 -12.65 -18.52
N PHE A 166 -14.51 -12.44 -19.11
CA PHE A 166 -14.23 -12.88 -20.48
C PHE A 166 -13.61 -14.28 -20.58
N THR A 167 -12.86 -14.71 -19.57
CA THR A 167 -12.05 -15.94 -19.64
C THR A 167 -12.50 -17.02 -18.67
N GLU A 168 -13.30 -16.67 -17.67
CA GLU A 168 -13.68 -17.54 -16.54
C GLU A 168 -12.46 -18.12 -15.78
N ASP A 169 -11.27 -17.51 -15.95
CA ASP A 169 -10.01 -17.99 -15.39
C ASP A 169 -9.19 -16.84 -14.78
N ILE A 170 -8.76 -17.04 -13.54
CA ILE A 170 -7.92 -16.09 -12.80
C ILE A 170 -6.48 -16.01 -13.36
N THR A 171 -6.02 -17.02 -14.09
CA THR A 171 -4.66 -17.10 -14.63
C THR A 171 -4.31 -15.89 -15.49
N TRP A 172 -5.21 -15.52 -16.39
CA TRP A 172 -5.02 -14.37 -17.26
C TRP A 172 -4.97 -13.07 -16.50
N ALA A 173 -5.72 -12.93 -15.39
CA ALA A 173 -5.69 -11.74 -14.55
C ALA A 173 -4.29 -11.55 -13.93
N TYR A 174 -3.72 -12.60 -13.36
CA TYR A 174 -2.37 -12.54 -12.80
C TYR A 174 -1.31 -12.23 -13.86
N TRP A 175 -1.41 -12.84 -15.03
CA TRP A 175 -0.44 -12.62 -16.11
C TRP A 175 -0.52 -11.20 -16.69
N ILE A 176 -1.71 -10.65 -16.86
CA ILE A 176 -1.89 -9.25 -17.29
C ILE A 176 -1.30 -8.30 -16.24
N LEU A 177 -1.59 -8.51 -14.96
CA LEU A 177 -1.02 -7.70 -13.89
C LEU A 177 0.51 -7.83 -13.85
N ALA A 178 1.08 -9.04 -14.06
CA ALA A 178 2.54 -9.24 -14.15
C ALA A 178 3.16 -8.45 -15.32
N ILE A 179 2.52 -8.45 -16.48
CA ILE A 179 2.95 -7.68 -17.66
C ILE A 179 2.94 -6.16 -17.35
N LEU A 180 1.93 -5.68 -16.61
CA LEU A 180 1.82 -4.26 -16.23
C LEU A 180 2.87 -3.82 -15.21
N VAL A 181 3.57 -4.74 -14.53
CA VAL A 181 4.73 -4.42 -13.68
C VAL A 181 6.01 -4.19 -14.51
N ILE A 182 6.13 -4.79 -15.70
CA ILE A 182 7.34 -4.72 -16.54
C ILE A 182 7.81 -3.28 -16.85
N PRO A 183 6.92 -2.32 -17.19
CA PRO A 183 7.35 -0.94 -17.44
C PRO A 183 8.09 -0.32 -16.26
N ALA A 184 7.67 -0.57 -15.00
CA ALA A 184 8.37 -0.09 -13.82
C ALA A 184 9.80 -0.64 -13.72
N LEU A 185 9.96 -1.95 -13.94
CA LEU A 185 11.24 -2.63 -13.95
C LEU A 185 12.17 -2.02 -15.00
N LEU A 186 11.70 -1.94 -16.26
CA LEU A 186 12.50 -1.44 -17.40
C LEU A 186 12.88 0.04 -17.25
N TRP A 187 12.04 0.83 -16.61
CA TRP A 187 12.32 2.23 -16.34
C TRP A 187 13.44 2.39 -15.31
N LEU A 188 13.35 1.68 -14.18
CA LEU A 188 14.31 1.81 -13.07
C LEU A 188 15.70 1.25 -13.39
N VAL A 189 15.79 0.17 -14.16
CA VAL A 189 17.08 -0.41 -14.56
C VAL A 189 17.94 0.59 -15.36
N ARG A 190 17.31 1.54 -16.06
CA ARG A 190 18.00 2.53 -16.90
C ARG A 190 18.45 3.79 -16.15
N LEU A 191 18.01 3.95 -14.89
CA LEU A 191 18.27 5.18 -14.15
C LEU A 191 19.45 5.02 -13.18
N PRO A 192 20.27 6.05 -12.98
CA PRO A 192 21.30 6.05 -11.95
C PRO A 192 20.64 6.10 -10.56
N SER A 193 21.13 5.26 -9.64
CA SER A 193 20.64 5.23 -8.26
C SER A 193 20.98 6.53 -7.54
N PRO A 194 20.05 7.10 -6.77
CA PRO A 194 20.35 8.22 -5.88
C PRO A 194 21.28 7.76 -4.75
N ALA A 195 22.12 8.68 -4.27
CA ALA A 195 22.95 8.42 -3.11
C ALA A 195 22.13 8.45 -1.82
N PRO A 196 22.29 7.49 -0.90
CA PRO A 196 21.63 7.51 0.39
C PRO A 196 22.04 8.76 1.18
N ILE A 197 21.09 9.34 1.91
CA ILE A 197 21.39 10.39 2.89
C ILE A 197 21.77 9.66 4.19
N ILE A 198 23.06 9.60 4.48
CA ILE A 198 23.55 9.11 5.76
C ILE A 198 23.54 10.31 6.71
N ASP A 199 22.44 10.51 7.42
CA ASP A 199 22.40 11.49 8.51
C ASP A 199 23.27 10.97 9.66
N ALA A 200 24.43 11.61 9.84
CA ALA A 200 25.27 11.41 11.00
C ALA A 200 24.49 11.89 12.25
N GLU A 201 24.09 10.95 13.09
CA GLU A 201 23.67 11.13 14.48
C GLU A 201 22.72 12.31 14.77
N THR A 202 21.43 12.09 14.64
CA THR A 202 20.46 12.89 15.42
C THR A 202 20.59 12.44 16.87
N LYS A 203 21.35 13.21 17.67
CA LYS A 203 21.49 12.99 19.12
C LYS A 203 20.10 13.07 19.75
N ALA A 204 19.62 11.94 20.24
CA ALA A 204 18.42 11.85 21.06
C ALA A 204 18.68 12.55 22.41
N THR A 205 18.29 13.82 22.53
CA THR A 205 18.45 14.63 23.75
C THR A 205 17.14 14.92 24.48
N GLU A 206 15.99 14.41 24.02
CA GLU A 206 14.70 14.61 24.69
C GLU A 206 14.15 13.29 25.25
N LYS A 207 13.49 13.39 26.43
CA LYS A 207 12.80 12.25 27.05
C LYS A 207 11.73 11.71 26.11
N THR A 208 12.01 10.59 25.46
CA THR A 208 11.11 9.91 24.56
C THR A 208 9.89 9.40 25.31
N ASN A 209 8.69 9.82 24.94
CA ASN A 209 7.45 9.33 25.53
C ASN A 209 7.09 7.95 24.91
N TYR A 210 7.68 6.88 25.45
CA TYR A 210 7.48 5.53 24.95
C TYR A 210 6.03 5.06 24.99
N LEU A 211 5.23 5.52 25.99
CA LEU A 211 3.80 5.17 26.06
C LEU A 211 3.04 5.75 24.87
N LEU A 212 3.31 7.02 24.51
CA LEU A 212 2.66 7.63 23.34
C LEU A 212 3.07 6.94 22.06
N ILE A 213 4.35 6.57 21.90
CA ILE A 213 4.84 5.83 20.75
C ILE A 213 4.11 4.49 20.66
N LEU A 214 4.02 3.74 21.74
CA LEU A 214 3.32 2.43 21.77
C LEU A 214 1.84 2.58 21.38
N LEU A 215 1.14 3.58 21.91
CA LEU A 215 -0.26 3.83 21.58
C LEU A 215 -0.45 4.17 20.09
N VAL A 216 0.46 4.97 19.52
CA VAL A 216 0.44 5.30 18.09
C VAL A 216 0.72 4.06 17.23
N VAL A 217 1.71 3.26 17.59
CA VAL A 217 2.02 1.98 16.91
C VAL A 217 0.83 1.05 16.91
N LEU A 218 0.18 0.86 18.07
CA LEU A 218 -1.03 0.02 18.17
C LEU A 218 -2.19 0.60 17.34
N PHE A 219 -2.38 1.91 17.35
CA PHE A 219 -3.39 2.56 16.52
C PHE A 219 -3.13 2.35 15.04
N LEU A 220 -1.90 2.54 14.58
CA LEU A 220 -1.51 2.34 13.18
C LEU A 220 -1.66 0.86 12.76
N PHE A 221 -1.30 -0.07 13.62
CA PHE A 221 -1.53 -1.50 13.42
C PHE A 221 -3.01 -1.82 13.20
N VAL A 222 -3.89 -1.34 14.08
CA VAL A 222 -5.34 -1.54 13.95
C VAL A 222 -5.88 -0.85 12.69
N ASN A 223 -5.42 0.37 12.39
CA ASN A 223 -5.85 1.12 11.22
C ASN A 223 -5.51 0.39 9.90
N VAL A 224 -4.27 -0.09 9.76
CA VAL A 224 -3.86 -0.88 8.59
C VAL A 224 -4.56 -2.23 8.58
N GLY A 225 -4.77 -2.84 9.74
CA GLY A 225 -5.59 -4.05 9.86
C GLY A 225 -7.00 -3.86 9.29
N ILE A 226 -7.68 -2.74 9.59
CA ILE A 226 -8.98 -2.40 9.01
C ILE A 226 -8.87 -2.24 7.48
N GLU A 227 -7.85 -1.50 7.01
CA GLU A 227 -7.60 -1.26 5.59
C GLU A 227 -7.45 -2.58 4.81
N VAL A 228 -6.60 -3.46 5.30
CA VAL A 228 -6.31 -4.76 4.67
C VAL A 228 -7.50 -5.72 4.77
N CYS A 229 -8.20 -5.74 5.91
CA CYS A 229 -9.39 -6.58 6.07
C CYS A 229 -10.50 -6.18 5.09
N PHE A 230 -10.81 -4.90 4.98
CA PHE A 230 -11.81 -4.47 4.00
C PHE A 230 -11.35 -4.78 2.58
N GLY A 231 -10.16 -4.34 2.18
CA GLY A 231 -9.64 -4.56 0.83
C GLY A 231 -9.52 -6.04 0.45
N GLY A 232 -9.16 -6.89 1.41
CA GLY A 232 -8.96 -8.33 1.19
C GLY A 232 -10.23 -9.17 1.19
N TRP A 233 -11.22 -8.83 2.04
CA TRP A 233 -12.36 -9.70 2.28
C TRP A 233 -13.68 -9.25 1.66
N ILE A 234 -13.79 -8.03 1.14
CA ILE A 234 -15.02 -7.49 0.55
C ILE A 234 -15.54 -8.40 -0.57
N TYR A 235 -14.67 -8.84 -1.47
CA TYR A 235 -15.03 -9.74 -2.56
C TYR A 235 -15.65 -11.03 -2.03
N THR A 236 -14.92 -11.72 -1.16
CA THR A 236 -15.35 -13.01 -0.59
C THR A 236 -16.64 -12.87 0.22
N TYR A 237 -16.77 -11.79 1.02
CA TYR A 237 -18.00 -11.50 1.77
C TYR A 237 -19.21 -11.31 0.84
N ALA A 238 -19.08 -10.47 -0.19
CA ALA A 238 -20.16 -10.20 -1.12
C ALA A 238 -20.64 -11.48 -1.85
N ARG A 239 -19.70 -12.35 -2.21
CA ARG A 239 -19.97 -13.65 -2.82
C ARG A 239 -20.63 -14.63 -1.85
N ALA A 240 -20.08 -14.77 -0.65
CA ALA A 240 -20.60 -15.69 0.38
C ALA A 240 -22.01 -15.34 0.83
N MET A 241 -22.34 -14.04 0.86
CA MET A 241 -23.67 -13.54 1.21
C MET A 241 -24.66 -13.52 0.02
N ASN A 242 -24.23 -13.94 -1.17
CA ASN A 242 -25.00 -13.87 -2.42
C ASN A 242 -25.50 -12.46 -2.77
N LEU A 243 -24.74 -11.42 -2.43
CA LEU A 243 -25.09 -10.01 -2.66
C LEU A 243 -24.55 -9.47 -3.99
N ALA A 244 -23.61 -10.18 -4.61
CA ALA A 244 -22.95 -9.76 -5.84
C ALA A 244 -22.51 -10.95 -6.70
N SER A 245 -22.52 -10.77 -8.02
CA SER A 245 -21.81 -11.63 -8.96
C SER A 245 -20.29 -11.48 -8.78
N GLU A 246 -19.49 -12.32 -9.43
CA GLU A 246 -18.02 -12.21 -9.37
C GLU A 246 -17.52 -10.84 -9.81
N THR A 247 -17.99 -10.39 -10.98
CA THR A 247 -17.65 -9.08 -11.54
C THR A 247 -18.08 -7.94 -10.60
N THR A 248 -19.31 -8.02 -10.06
CA THR A 248 -19.83 -6.99 -9.15
C THR A 248 -19.06 -6.97 -7.82
N ALA A 249 -18.65 -8.12 -7.30
CA ALA A 249 -17.83 -8.22 -6.09
C ALA A 249 -16.43 -7.61 -6.28
N ALA A 250 -15.82 -7.79 -7.47
CA ALA A 250 -14.56 -7.13 -7.80
C ALA A 250 -14.72 -5.59 -7.93
N TYR A 251 -15.87 -5.11 -8.45
CA TYR A 251 -16.18 -3.67 -8.45
C TYR A 251 -16.35 -3.09 -7.04
N LEU A 252 -16.87 -3.86 -6.08
CA LEU A 252 -16.91 -3.44 -4.67
C LEU A 252 -15.50 -3.23 -4.10
N THR A 253 -14.56 -4.13 -4.41
CA THR A 253 -13.16 -3.95 -4.03
C THR A 253 -12.53 -2.72 -4.70
N ALA A 254 -12.83 -2.49 -5.98
CA ALA A 254 -12.40 -1.28 -6.67
C ALA A 254 -13.01 -0.02 -6.05
N LEU A 255 -14.30 -0.02 -5.70
CA LEU A 255 -14.94 1.09 -5.01
C LEU A 255 -14.24 1.45 -3.71
N TYR A 256 -13.89 0.44 -2.88
CA TYR A 256 -13.16 0.66 -1.64
C TYR A 256 -11.84 1.39 -1.88
N TRP A 257 -11.00 0.89 -2.79
CA TRP A 257 -9.71 1.49 -3.08
C TRP A 257 -9.84 2.83 -3.82
N GLY A 258 -10.86 3.00 -4.64
CA GLY A 258 -11.19 4.27 -5.30
C GLY A 258 -11.58 5.35 -4.29
N THR A 259 -12.48 5.04 -3.36
CA THR A 259 -12.89 5.98 -2.29
C THR A 259 -11.77 6.24 -1.29
N PHE A 260 -10.93 5.24 -0.99
CA PHE A 260 -9.72 5.41 -0.19
C PHE A 260 -8.74 6.39 -0.86
N THR A 261 -8.47 6.23 -2.15
CA THR A 261 -7.61 7.14 -2.91
C THR A 261 -8.19 8.55 -2.97
N LEU A 262 -9.50 8.66 -3.20
CA LEU A 262 -10.22 9.94 -3.17
C LEU A 262 -10.16 10.59 -1.78
N GLY A 263 -10.32 9.81 -0.72
CA GLY A 263 -10.20 10.28 0.67
C GLY A 263 -8.82 10.85 0.99
N ARG A 264 -7.76 10.26 0.47
CA ARG A 264 -6.39 10.83 0.57
C ARG A 264 -6.28 12.19 -0.12
N LEU A 265 -6.85 12.34 -1.32
CA LEU A 265 -6.85 13.62 -2.02
C LEU A 265 -7.66 14.69 -1.28
N ILE A 266 -8.85 14.34 -0.80
CA ILE A 266 -9.72 15.24 -0.02
C ILE A 266 -9.07 15.57 1.32
N GLY A 267 -8.35 14.63 1.93
CA GLY A 267 -7.63 14.81 3.18
C GLY A 267 -6.59 15.93 3.14
N ILE A 268 -5.98 16.22 1.97
CA ILE A 268 -4.98 17.28 1.82
C ILE A 268 -5.58 18.66 2.19
N PRO A 269 -6.61 19.18 1.51
CA PRO A 269 -7.21 20.46 1.85
C PRO A 269 -7.92 20.46 3.21
N LEU A 270 -8.47 19.32 3.66
CA LEU A 270 -9.11 19.21 4.96
C LEU A 270 -8.09 19.34 6.10
N SER A 271 -6.92 18.73 5.97
CA SER A 271 -5.85 18.82 6.97
C SER A 271 -5.28 20.23 7.12
N ALA A 272 -5.41 21.08 6.10
CA ALA A 272 -5.05 22.49 6.17
C ALA A 272 -6.08 23.35 6.93
N ARG A 273 -7.35 22.92 6.98
CA ARG A 273 -8.46 23.70 7.57
C ARG A 273 -8.87 23.22 8.94
N PHE A 274 -8.81 21.91 9.19
CA PHE A 274 -9.29 21.31 10.43
C PHE A 274 -8.16 20.82 11.33
N ARG A 275 -8.45 20.75 12.64
CA ARG A 275 -7.49 20.22 13.60
C ARG A 275 -7.34 18.70 13.42
N PRO A 276 -6.14 18.12 13.58
CA PRO A 276 -5.95 16.66 13.42
C PRO A 276 -6.89 15.82 14.27
N ARG A 277 -7.20 16.24 15.50
CA ARG A 277 -8.17 15.55 16.37
C ARG A 277 -9.56 15.47 15.75
N THR A 278 -10.03 16.53 15.11
CA THR A 278 -11.36 16.59 14.49
C THR A 278 -11.43 15.63 13.29
N LEU A 279 -10.37 15.62 12.47
CA LEU A 279 -10.26 14.71 11.32
C LEU A 279 -10.23 13.25 11.78
N LEU A 280 -9.40 12.91 12.78
CA LEU A 280 -9.33 11.56 13.33
C LEU A 280 -10.67 11.09 13.90
N LEU A 281 -11.39 11.96 14.61
CA LEU A 281 -12.73 11.62 15.11
C LEU A 281 -13.72 11.40 13.97
N ALA A 282 -13.68 12.23 12.91
CA ALA A 282 -14.53 12.05 11.74
C ALA A 282 -14.22 10.72 11.01
N ASP A 283 -12.94 10.39 10.84
CA ASP A 283 -12.47 9.13 10.26
C ASP A 283 -13.00 7.93 11.07
N LEU A 284 -12.82 7.94 12.39
CA LEU A 284 -13.26 6.86 13.29
C LEU A 284 -14.80 6.70 13.30
N ILE A 285 -15.53 7.81 13.33
CA ILE A 285 -17.00 7.79 13.28
C ILE A 285 -17.45 7.26 11.91
N GLY A 286 -16.83 7.68 10.81
CA GLY A 286 -17.11 7.18 9.48
C GLY A 286 -16.85 5.69 9.33
N CYS A 287 -15.73 5.19 9.87
CA CYS A 287 -15.43 3.75 9.92
C CYS A 287 -16.48 2.98 10.73
N LEU A 288 -16.86 3.50 11.90
CA LEU A 288 -17.90 2.87 12.74
C LEU A 288 -19.25 2.81 12.00
N LEU A 289 -19.67 3.92 11.38
CA LEU A 289 -20.91 3.97 10.60
C LEU A 289 -20.87 3.02 9.41
N SER A 290 -19.73 2.93 8.70
CA SER A 290 -19.52 1.97 7.61
C SER A 290 -19.81 0.53 8.07
N VAL A 291 -19.17 0.11 9.16
CA VAL A 291 -19.38 -1.24 9.73
C VAL A 291 -20.81 -1.44 10.21
N LEU A 292 -21.39 -0.46 10.90
CA LEU A 292 -22.78 -0.54 11.39
C LEU A 292 -23.78 -0.66 10.23
N ILE A 293 -23.61 0.08 9.13
CA ILE A 293 -24.47 -0.03 7.95
C ILE A 293 -24.43 -1.46 7.40
N ILE A 294 -23.26 -2.07 7.27
CA ILE A 294 -23.12 -3.42 6.75
C ILE A 294 -23.74 -4.45 7.72
N LEU A 295 -23.52 -4.30 9.02
CA LEU A 295 -23.99 -5.25 10.04
C LEU A 295 -25.50 -5.18 10.29
N LEU A 296 -26.10 -3.99 10.23
CA LEU A 296 -27.54 -3.82 10.47
C LEU A 296 -28.39 -4.26 9.27
N TRP A 297 -27.84 -4.21 8.06
CA TRP A 297 -28.51 -4.68 6.84
C TRP A 297 -27.66 -5.67 6.04
N PRO A 298 -27.34 -6.84 6.61
CA PRO A 298 -26.38 -7.78 6.03
C PRO A 298 -26.83 -8.42 4.72
N THR A 299 -28.13 -8.35 4.39
CA THR A 299 -28.69 -8.87 3.14
C THR A 299 -28.93 -7.79 2.08
N SER A 300 -28.59 -6.55 2.37
CA SER A 300 -28.80 -5.43 1.45
C SER A 300 -27.56 -5.11 0.64
N ALA A 301 -27.62 -5.29 -0.67
CA ALA A 301 -26.57 -4.86 -1.59
C ALA A 301 -26.30 -3.34 -1.47
N VAL A 302 -27.35 -2.52 -1.33
CA VAL A 302 -27.20 -1.06 -1.18
C VAL A 302 -26.43 -0.71 0.10
N ALA A 303 -26.73 -1.37 1.22
CA ALA A 303 -26.02 -1.16 2.47
C ALA A 303 -24.52 -1.57 2.32
N LEU A 304 -24.25 -2.65 1.60
CA LEU A 304 -22.88 -3.10 1.32
C LEU A 304 -22.12 -2.04 0.50
N TRP A 305 -22.69 -1.55 -0.61
CA TRP A 305 -22.05 -0.54 -1.45
C TRP A 305 -21.80 0.78 -0.70
N THR A 306 -22.79 1.27 0.05
CA THR A 306 -22.67 2.51 0.82
C THR A 306 -21.68 2.37 1.98
N GLY A 307 -21.74 1.25 2.72
CA GLY A 307 -20.79 0.97 3.80
C GLY A 307 -19.35 0.90 3.31
N ILE A 308 -19.10 0.16 2.22
CA ILE A 308 -17.77 0.03 1.62
C ILE A 308 -17.22 1.38 1.13
N GLY A 309 -18.03 2.16 0.41
CA GLY A 309 -17.62 3.49 -0.06
C GLY A 309 -17.29 4.44 1.09
N LEU A 310 -18.11 4.43 2.15
CA LEU A 310 -17.87 5.22 3.36
C LEU A 310 -16.61 4.74 4.11
N GLY A 311 -16.42 3.42 4.23
CA GLY A 311 -15.26 2.82 4.87
C GLY A 311 -13.95 3.20 4.21
N GLY A 312 -13.85 3.07 2.88
CA GLY A 312 -12.68 3.46 2.13
C GLY A 312 -12.35 4.95 2.29
N LEU A 313 -13.36 5.82 2.21
CA LEU A 313 -13.19 7.26 2.38
C LEU A 313 -12.68 7.61 3.79
N SER A 314 -13.20 6.93 4.81
CA SER A 314 -12.93 7.24 6.22
C SER A 314 -11.59 6.70 6.72
N VAL A 315 -11.10 5.57 6.21
CA VAL A 315 -9.80 5.01 6.61
C VAL A 315 -8.64 5.81 6.01
N ALA A 316 -8.86 6.48 4.89
CA ALA A 316 -7.82 7.03 4.02
C ALA A 316 -6.88 8.04 4.69
N SER A 317 -7.38 8.91 5.56
CA SER A 317 -6.58 10.01 6.15
C SER A 317 -5.99 9.67 7.52
N ALA A 318 -6.48 8.62 8.18
CA ALA A 318 -6.17 8.31 9.57
C ALA A 318 -4.65 8.14 9.84
N PHE A 319 -3.91 7.49 8.93
CA PHE A 319 -2.46 7.35 9.04
C PHE A 319 -1.75 8.72 9.05
N ALA A 320 -1.95 9.52 8.01
CA ALA A 320 -1.26 10.82 7.85
C ALA A 320 -1.63 11.80 8.96
N VAL A 321 -2.89 11.81 9.36
CA VAL A 321 -3.39 12.67 10.46
C VAL A 321 -2.79 12.25 11.80
N THR A 322 -2.66 10.94 12.07
CA THR A 322 -2.05 10.42 13.30
C THR A 322 -0.58 10.80 13.40
N VAL A 323 0.19 10.61 12.33
CA VAL A 323 1.60 10.99 12.29
C VAL A 323 1.75 12.52 12.52
N THR A 324 0.94 13.32 11.84
CA THR A 324 0.94 14.79 12.03
C THR A 324 0.56 15.19 13.45
N TRP A 325 -0.44 14.56 14.05
CA TRP A 325 -0.88 14.81 15.40
C TRP A 325 0.19 14.46 16.44
N THR A 326 0.89 13.36 16.22
CA THR A 326 1.98 12.90 17.08
C THR A 326 3.19 13.82 16.99
N GLY A 327 3.58 14.24 15.79
CA GLY A 327 4.70 15.16 15.57
C GLY A 327 4.52 16.56 16.20
N ARG A 328 3.28 16.93 16.55
CA ARG A 328 3.00 18.14 17.33
C ARG A 328 3.19 17.97 18.84
N ARG A 329 3.40 16.75 19.34
CA ARG A 329 3.49 16.41 20.77
C ARG A 329 4.83 15.86 21.19
N ILE A 330 5.52 15.19 20.31
CA ILE A 330 6.86 14.65 20.51
C ILE A 330 7.73 14.96 19.31
N THR A 331 9.02 15.11 19.55
CA THR A 331 10.01 15.19 18.47
C THR A 331 10.03 13.84 17.75
N LEU A 332 9.69 13.84 16.46
CA LEU A 332 9.74 12.63 15.63
C LEU A 332 11.20 12.30 15.34
N THR A 333 11.78 11.46 16.19
CA THR A 333 13.12 10.89 15.96
C THR A 333 13.04 9.78 14.91
N GLY A 334 14.17 9.46 14.28
CA GLY A 334 14.24 8.32 13.35
C GLY A 334 13.76 7.01 13.99
N VAL A 335 14.03 6.81 15.29
CA VAL A 335 13.56 5.65 16.07
C VAL A 335 12.03 5.64 16.18
N ALA A 336 11.40 6.78 16.54
CA ALA A 336 9.95 6.87 16.64
C ALA A 336 9.27 6.62 15.28
N THR A 337 9.80 7.19 14.21
CA THR A 337 9.31 6.98 12.84
C THR A 337 9.44 5.52 12.41
N SER A 338 10.57 4.86 12.73
CA SER A 338 10.75 3.44 12.45
C SER A 338 9.71 2.57 13.16
N TRP A 339 9.38 2.86 14.43
CA TRP A 339 8.32 2.16 15.14
C TRP A 339 6.93 2.37 14.53
N PHE A 340 6.64 3.57 14.01
CA PHE A 340 5.37 3.81 13.30
C PHE A 340 5.27 3.00 12.02
N LEU A 341 6.37 2.87 11.27
CA LEU A 341 6.43 2.01 10.09
C LEU A 341 6.29 0.53 10.45
N VAL A 342 6.90 0.07 11.54
CA VAL A 342 6.69 -1.29 12.06
C VAL A 342 5.21 -1.52 12.40
N GLY A 343 4.56 -0.57 13.11
CA GLY A 343 3.14 -0.68 13.42
C GLY A 343 2.24 -0.74 12.18
N SER A 344 2.59 -0.03 11.11
CA SER A 344 1.85 -0.07 9.85
C SER A 344 2.21 -1.26 8.93
N SER A 345 3.20 -2.06 9.29
CA SER A 345 3.64 -3.22 8.51
C SER A 345 3.19 -4.56 9.12
N LEU A 346 2.65 -4.55 10.35
CA LEU A 346 2.13 -5.71 11.07
C LEU A 346 0.64 -5.93 10.78
#